data_3e843247d5267a39c5eb53bebec3ba8f
#
_entry.id   3e843247d5267a39c5eb53bebec3ba8f
#
_cell.length_a   1.000
_cell.length_b   1.000
_cell.length_c   1.000
_cell.angle_alpha   90.00
_cell.angle_beta   90.00
_cell.angle_gamma   90.00
#
_symmetry.space_group_name_H-M   'P 1'
#
loop_
_entity.id
_entity.type
_entity.pdbx_description
1 polymer ?
#
loop_
_entity_poly.entity_id
_entity_poly.type
_entity_poly.pdbx_seq_one_letter_code
_entity_poly.pdbx_strand_id
1 'polypeptide(L)'
;MQAGGEITVYKMTGKDLKAYMEWSAGYFNSVKEGDVTYSFNLDRRSSKYSTNDFFAGVTYTIDLTKPAGSRITDLHFADGKPITDTTPIRIGMNSYRMGHLTKVGGVLEGRSFPVLFDTEEEFGEDEGTIRNLTIRYLSEVKNGKYEGKPMNRWALSGLEGYEKEREIIKNLINSGEISVPKSSDGRYTNVASINVKDKMFQNEEELAVYLSQLEKEF
;
A
#
# COMPACT_ATOMS: atom_id res chain seq x y z
N MET A 1 -15.41 -14.73 -18.08
CA MET A 1 -14.16 -14.84 -17.30
C MET A 1 -13.41 -13.55 -17.56
N GLN A 2 -13.13 -12.74 -16.57
CA GLN A 2 -12.20 -11.64 -16.79
C GLN A 2 -10.83 -12.29 -17.00
N ALA A 3 -10.31 -12.21 -18.21
CA ALA A 3 -8.90 -12.47 -18.49
C ALA A 3 -8.10 -11.55 -17.54
N GLY A 4 -7.06 -12.06 -16.92
CA GLY A 4 -6.15 -11.22 -16.15
C GLY A 4 -5.65 -10.12 -17.08
N GLY A 5 -5.79 -8.85 -16.73
CA GLY A 5 -5.50 -7.73 -17.63
C GLY A 5 -4.08 -7.75 -18.20
N GLU A 6 -3.90 -7.00 -19.25
CA GLU A 6 -2.63 -6.73 -19.92
C GLU A 6 -1.66 -5.92 -19.05
N ILE A 7 -0.43 -5.80 -19.46
CA ILE A 7 0.54 -4.83 -18.96
C ILE A 7 0.79 -3.78 -20.06
N THR A 8 0.37 -2.57 -19.81
CA THR A 8 0.68 -1.43 -20.67
C THR A 8 1.77 -0.59 -20.02
N VAL A 9 2.82 -0.25 -20.76
CA VAL A 9 3.91 0.61 -20.29
C VAL A 9 3.66 2.03 -20.75
N TYR A 10 3.49 2.94 -19.81
CA TYR A 10 3.26 4.36 -20.06
C TYR A 10 4.52 5.19 -19.79
N LYS A 11 4.65 6.31 -20.55
CA LYS A 11 5.64 7.35 -20.26
C LYS A 11 4.99 8.45 -19.42
N MET A 12 5.56 8.73 -18.25
CA MET A 12 5.12 9.81 -17.37
C MET A 12 6.32 10.55 -16.76
N THR A 13 6.06 11.51 -15.87
CA THR A 13 7.09 12.22 -15.11
C THR A 13 7.15 11.73 -13.67
N GLY A 14 8.24 12.04 -12.96
CA GLY A 14 8.34 11.74 -11.53
C GLY A 14 7.25 12.42 -10.70
N LYS A 15 6.80 13.62 -11.12
CA LYS A 15 5.64 14.30 -10.51
C LYS A 15 4.36 13.48 -10.65
N ASP A 16 4.09 12.90 -11.81
CA ASP A 16 2.91 12.07 -12.05
C ASP A 16 2.99 10.77 -11.25
N LEU A 17 4.16 10.12 -11.22
CA LEU A 17 4.40 8.95 -10.38
C LEU A 17 4.13 9.26 -8.91
N LYS A 18 4.71 10.35 -8.39
CA LYS A 18 4.53 10.75 -7.00
C LYS A 18 3.07 11.04 -6.68
N ALA A 19 2.33 11.71 -7.55
CA ALA A 19 0.90 11.96 -7.38
C ALA A 19 0.10 10.66 -7.29
N TYR A 20 0.43 9.68 -8.13
CA TYR A 20 -0.17 8.34 -8.06
C TYR A 20 0.18 7.62 -6.75
N MET A 21 1.44 7.65 -6.33
CA MET A 21 1.89 7.04 -5.06
C MET A 21 1.21 7.68 -3.85
N GLU A 22 1.06 8.99 -3.83
CA GLU A 22 0.34 9.73 -2.78
C GLU A 22 -1.14 9.35 -2.72
N TRP A 23 -1.80 9.21 -3.88
CA TRP A 23 -3.16 8.71 -3.95
C TRP A 23 -3.27 7.30 -3.35
N SER A 24 -2.33 6.41 -3.67
CA SER A 24 -2.28 5.07 -3.11
C SER A 24 -2.05 5.09 -1.60
N ALA A 25 -1.10 5.90 -1.11
CA ALA A 25 -0.81 6.08 0.32
C ALA A 25 -1.99 6.65 1.12
N GLY A 26 -2.93 7.32 0.46
CA GLY A 26 -4.21 7.75 1.05
C GLY A 26 -5.11 6.61 1.53
N TYR A 27 -4.76 5.35 1.24
CA TYR A 27 -5.44 4.17 1.77
C TYR A 27 -5.26 3.99 3.29
N PHE A 28 -4.15 4.47 3.84
CA PHE A 28 -3.87 4.44 5.27
C PHE A 28 -4.47 5.66 5.98
N ASN A 29 -4.81 5.50 7.26
CA ASN A 29 -5.04 6.65 8.14
C ASN A 29 -3.71 7.30 8.50
N SER A 30 -3.75 8.59 8.89
CA SER A 30 -2.61 9.22 9.55
C SER A 30 -2.43 8.62 10.93
N VAL A 31 -1.18 8.53 11.38
CA VAL A 31 -0.83 8.16 12.74
C VAL A 31 -0.64 9.40 13.59
N LYS A 32 -0.91 9.26 14.88
CA LYS A 32 -0.71 10.28 15.91
C LYS A 32 0.06 9.68 17.08
N GLU A 33 0.51 10.55 17.97
CA GLU A 33 1.24 10.13 19.16
C GLU A 33 0.43 9.11 19.98
N GLY A 34 1.08 8.02 20.37
CA GLY A 34 0.45 6.92 21.11
C GLY A 34 -0.16 5.83 20.24
N ASP A 35 -0.22 6.00 18.91
CA ASP A 35 -0.65 4.94 18.02
C ASP A 35 0.40 3.82 17.99
N VAL A 36 -0.05 2.58 18.14
CA VAL A 36 0.80 1.38 18.14
C VAL A 36 0.45 0.39 17.03
N THR A 37 -0.60 0.67 16.26
CA THR A 37 -0.98 -0.08 15.07
C THR A 37 -1.24 0.86 13.89
N TYR A 38 -0.92 0.43 12.67
CA TYR A 38 -1.38 1.09 11.46
C TYR A 38 -2.85 0.75 11.22
N SER A 39 -3.60 1.69 10.64
CA SER A 39 -5.00 1.47 10.29
C SER A 39 -5.35 2.01 8.91
N PHE A 40 -6.51 1.63 8.40
CA PHE A 40 -6.92 1.91 7.03
C PHE A 40 -8.11 2.86 6.97
N ASN A 41 -8.06 3.78 6.02
CA ASN A 41 -9.14 4.73 5.77
C ASN A 41 -10.42 3.99 5.33
N LEU A 42 -11.50 4.14 6.11
CA LEU A 42 -12.74 3.42 5.89
C LEU A 42 -13.42 3.82 4.59
N ASP A 43 -13.40 5.10 4.21
CA ASP A 43 -14.01 5.59 2.97
C ASP A 43 -13.30 5.00 1.75
N ARG A 44 -11.97 4.86 1.81
CA ARG A 44 -11.21 4.19 0.76
C ARG A 44 -11.51 2.69 0.71
N ARG A 45 -11.60 2.01 1.84
CA ARG A 45 -11.89 0.57 1.92
C ARG A 45 -13.32 0.22 1.50
N SER A 46 -14.28 1.06 1.78
CA SER A 46 -15.67 0.86 1.40
C SER A 46 -15.98 1.25 -0.04
N SER A 47 -15.10 1.95 -0.71
CA SER A 47 -15.27 2.37 -2.11
C SER A 47 -15.13 1.20 -3.09
N LYS A 48 -15.66 1.37 -4.30
CA LYS A 48 -15.51 0.41 -5.41
C LYS A 48 -14.06 0.08 -5.74
N TYR A 49 -13.13 1.00 -5.46
CA TYR A 49 -11.70 0.89 -5.74
C TYR A 49 -10.88 0.83 -4.45
N SER A 50 -11.27 -0.08 -3.57
CA SER A 50 -10.74 -0.24 -2.21
C SER A 50 -9.34 -0.88 -2.17
N THR A 51 -8.44 -0.45 -3.02
CA THR A 51 -7.08 -0.97 -3.11
C THR A 51 -6.03 0.10 -2.80
N ASN A 52 -4.90 -0.37 -2.33
CA ASN A 52 -3.65 0.37 -2.33
C ASN A 52 -2.67 -0.35 -3.28
N ASP A 53 -1.89 0.42 -4.01
CA ASP A 53 -0.91 -0.10 -4.95
C ASP A 53 0.49 0.09 -4.38
N PHE A 54 1.36 -0.90 -4.59
CA PHE A 54 2.77 -0.84 -4.24
C PHE A 54 3.62 -0.83 -5.51
N PHE A 55 4.78 -0.17 -5.43
CA PHE A 55 5.56 0.16 -6.61
C PHE A 55 6.89 -0.59 -6.60
N ALA A 56 7.10 -1.41 -7.62
CA ALA A 56 8.38 -2.06 -7.89
C ALA A 56 9.29 -1.14 -8.72
N GLY A 57 10.60 -1.36 -8.65
CA GLY A 57 11.59 -0.55 -9.39
C GLY A 57 11.98 0.76 -8.70
N VAL A 58 11.35 1.08 -7.58
CA VAL A 58 11.64 2.26 -6.75
C VAL A 58 11.79 1.85 -5.28
N THR A 59 12.43 2.72 -4.49
CA THR A 59 12.46 2.67 -3.02
C THR A 59 11.83 3.93 -2.47
N TYR A 60 11.04 3.81 -1.40
CA TYR A 60 10.33 4.96 -0.80
C TYR A 60 9.84 4.64 0.61
N THR A 61 9.55 5.69 1.36
CA THR A 61 8.87 5.60 2.66
C THR A 61 7.50 6.27 2.57
N ILE A 62 6.50 5.66 3.21
CA ILE A 62 5.18 6.26 3.42
C ILE A 62 5.15 6.77 4.86
N ASP A 63 5.36 8.06 5.04
CA ASP A 63 5.35 8.74 6.33
C ASP A 63 3.91 9.07 6.72
N LEU A 64 3.34 8.26 7.61
CA LEU A 64 1.94 8.39 8.05
C LEU A 64 1.74 9.48 9.12
N THR A 65 2.78 10.13 9.61
CA THR A 65 2.64 11.35 10.42
C THR A 65 2.18 12.54 9.59
N LYS A 66 2.35 12.45 8.26
CA LYS A 66 1.98 13.50 7.32
C LYS A 66 0.54 13.34 6.81
N PRO A 67 -0.10 14.43 6.41
CA PRO A 67 -1.41 14.38 5.80
C PRO A 67 -1.38 13.61 4.47
N ALA A 68 -2.51 13.01 4.08
CA ALA A 68 -2.66 12.39 2.77
C ALA A 68 -2.30 13.39 1.66
N GLY A 69 -1.56 12.93 0.65
CA GLY A 69 -1.03 13.77 -0.42
C GLY A 69 0.38 14.33 -0.19
N SER A 70 0.99 14.04 0.98
CA SER A 70 2.35 14.52 1.32
C SER A 70 3.17 13.46 2.07
N ARG A 71 2.86 12.18 1.87
CA ARG A 71 3.40 11.04 2.64
C ARG A 71 4.61 10.38 2.01
N ILE A 72 4.77 10.49 0.70
CA ILE A 72 5.86 9.82 -0.02
C ILE A 72 7.16 10.59 0.17
N THR A 73 8.11 9.94 0.84
CA THR A 73 9.45 10.44 1.13
C THR A 73 10.52 9.47 0.63
N ASP A 74 11.75 9.93 0.50
CA ASP A 74 12.92 9.13 0.10
C ASP A 74 12.71 8.36 -1.20
N LEU A 75 12.02 8.99 -2.16
CA LEU A 75 11.69 8.37 -3.44
C LEU A 75 12.89 8.34 -4.38
N HIS A 76 13.39 7.14 -4.65
CA HIS A 76 14.53 6.87 -5.53
C HIS A 76 14.22 5.69 -6.46
N PHE A 77 14.93 5.58 -7.57
CA PHE A 77 14.99 4.34 -8.31
C PHE A 77 15.64 3.22 -7.48
N ALA A 78 15.40 1.98 -7.84
CA ALA A 78 15.98 0.82 -7.17
C ALA A 78 17.53 0.77 -7.19
N ASP A 79 18.17 1.52 -8.10
CA ASP A 79 19.62 1.71 -8.22
C ASP A 79 20.13 2.92 -7.40
N GLY A 80 19.26 3.57 -6.63
CA GLY A 80 19.59 4.71 -5.77
C GLY A 80 19.55 6.08 -6.44
N LYS A 81 19.27 6.16 -7.74
CA LYS A 81 19.16 7.46 -8.41
C LYS A 81 17.93 8.22 -7.94
N PRO A 82 18.02 9.52 -7.63
CA PRO A 82 16.89 10.31 -7.19
C PRO A 82 15.83 10.47 -8.29
N ILE A 83 14.58 10.52 -7.88
CA ILE A 83 13.44 10.83 -8.76
C ILE A 83 12.98 12.24 -8.43
N THR A 84 13.13 13.15 -9.41
CA THR A 84 12.64 14.53 -9.35
C THR A 84 11.32 14.66 -10.11
N ASP A 85 10.63 15.78 -9.97
CA ASP A 85 9.36 16.04 -10.68
C ASP A 85 9.45 15.87 -12.20
N THR A 86 10.59 16.20 -12.78
CA THR A 86 10.81 16.16 -14.25
C THR A 86 11.46 14.84 -14.71
N THR A 87 11.83 13.95 -13.80
CA THR A 87 12.46 12.67 -14.16
C THR A 87 11.53 11.86 -15.08
N PRO A 88 11.99 11.42 -16.26
CA PRO A 88 11.18 10.57 -17.13
C PRO A 88 11.02 9.18 -16.50
N ILE A 89 9.78 8.73 -16.39
CA ILE A 89 9.37 7.45 -15.81
C ILE A 89 8.74 6.57 -16.89
N ARG A 90 9.09 5.29 -16.89
CA ARG A 90 8.38 4.23 -17.59
C ARG A 90 7.69 3.37 -16.53
N ILE A 91 6.37 3.33 -16.54
CA ILE A 91 5.59 2.56 -15.57
C ILE A 91 4.72 1.53 -16.28
N GLY A 92 4.80 0.26 -15.83
CA GLY A 92 3.92 -0.81 -16.28
C GLY A 92 2.72 -0.94 -15.33
N MET A 93 1.53 -0.92 -15.88
CA MET A 93 0.26 -1.18 -15.19
C MET A 93 -0.80 -1.59 -16.20
N ASN A 94 -1.95 -2.09 -15.75
CA ASN A 94 -3.05 -2.34 -16.68
C ASN A 94 -3.77 -1.04 -17.07
N SER A 95 -4.39 -1.04 -18.23
CA SER A 95 -5.15 0.10 -18.78
C SER A 95 -6.31 0.51 -17.87
N TYR A 96 -6.94 -0.45 -17.19
CA TYR A 96 -8.01 -0.19 -16.23
C TYR A 96 -7.54 0.70 -15.08
N ARG A 97 -6.34 0.46 -14.52
CA ARG A 97 -5.77 1.32 -13.48
C ARG A 97 -5.47 2.71 -14.02
N MET A 98 -4.85 2.81 -15.19
CA MET A 98 -4.60 4.10 -15.83
C MET A 98 -5.91 4.88 -16.06
N GLY A 99 -6.92 4.24 -16.60
CA GLY A 99 -8.25 4.86 -16.78
C GLY A 99 -8.86 5.33 -15.46
N HIS A 100 -8.66 4.60 -14.36
CA HIS A 100 -9.13 5.04 -13.05
C HIS A 100 -8.39 6.29 -12.52
N LEU A 101 -7.10 6.40 -12.78
CA LEU A 101 -6.30 7.54 -12.33
C LEU A 101 -6.59 8.82 -13.13
N THR A 102 -6.90 8.69 -14.44
CA THR A 102 -7.06 9.82 -15.37
C THR A 102 -8.49 10.28 -15.59
N LYS A 103 -9.49 9.49 -15.17
CA LYS A 103 -10.92 9.88 -15.25
C LYS A 103 -11.21 11.11 -14.42
N VAL A 104 -12.41 11.69 -14.63
CA VAL A 104 -12.94 12.77 -13.79
C VAL A 104 -12.93 12.36 -12.31
N GLY A 105 -12.36 13.21 -11.45
CA GLY A 105 -12.15 12.94 -10.03
C GLY A 105 -10.94 12.03 -9.72
N GLY A 106 -10.19 11.59 -10.74
CA GLY A 106 -8.96 10.83 -10.54
C GLY A 106 -7.76 11.73 -10.23
N VAL A 107 -6.75 11.18 -9.59
CA VAL A 107 -5.55 11.95 -9.17
C VAL A 107 -4.72 12.48 -10.35
N LEU A 108 -4.86 11.92 -11.53
CA LEU A 108 -4.24 12.35 -12.79
C LEU A 108 -5.29 12.80 -13.81
N GLU A 109 -6.42 13.36 -13.33
CA GLU A 109 -7.51 13.81 -14.16
C GLU A 109 -7.04 14.68 -15.33
N GLY A 110 -7.58 14.40 -16.53
CA GLY A 110 -7.28 15.14 -17.75
C GLY A 110 -5.87 14.94 -18.31
N ARG A 111 -5.02 14.12 -17.67
CA ARG A 111 -3.71 13.75 -18.20
C ARG A 111 -3.83 12.64 -19.24
N SER A 112 -2.98 12.71 -20.25
CA SER A 112 -2.80 11.67 -21.27
C SER A 112 -1.33 11.24 -21.28
N PHE A 113 -1.09 9.95 -21.32
CA PHE A 113 0.27 9.38 -21.25
C PHE A 113 0.54 8.54 -22.49
N PRO A 114 1.66 8.80 -23.20
CA PRO A 114 2.06 7.97 -24.33
C PRO A 114 2.24 6.51 -23.90
N VAL A 115 1.65 5.60 -24.65
CA VAL A 115 1.91 4.16 -24.56
C VAL A 115 3.23 3.86 -25.24
N LEU A 116 4.13 3.18 -24.56
CA LEU A 116 5.43 2.77 -25.07
C LEU A 116 5.45 1.29 -25.45
N PHE A 117 4.60 0.50 -24.83
CA PHE A 117 4.51 -0.94 -25.05
C PHE A 117 3.19 -1.45 -24.48
N ASP A 118 2.58 -2.41 -25.13
CA ASP A 118 1.38 -3.09 -24.65
C ASP A 118 1.51 -4.59 -24.91
N THR A 119 1.28 -5.41 -23.87
CA THR A 119 1.49 -6.86 -23.98
C THR A 119 0.41 -7.56 -24.79
N GLU A 120 -0.79 -7.02 -24.88
CA GLU A 120 -1.87 -7.56 -25.69
C GLU A 120 -1.63 -7.27 -27.17
N GLU A 121 -1.14 -6.10 -27.51
CA GLU A 121 -0.72 -5.76 -28.88
C GLU A 121 0.48 -6.59 -29.34
N GLU A 122 1.45 -6.87 -28.46
CA GLU A 122 2.68 -7.58 -28.80
C GLU A 122 2.48 -9.12 -28.86
N PHE A 123 1.71 -9.68 -27.92
CA PHE A 123 1.60 -11.15 -27.76
C PHE A 123 0.21 -11.69 -28.08
N GLY A 124 -0.76 -10.84 -28.34
CA GLY A 124 -2.17 -11.20 -28.53
C GLY A 124 -2.97 -11.23 -27.21
N GLU A 125 -4.28 -11.23 -27.38
CA GLU A 125 -5.27 -11.05 -26.29
C GLU A 125 -5.14 -12.10 -25.17
N ASP A 126 -4.82 -13.34 -25.51
CA ASP A 126 -4.67 -14.41 -24.52
C ASP A 126 -3.26 -14.45 -23.92
N GLU A 127 -2.23 -14.45 -24.77
CA GLU A 127 -0.84 -14.60 -24.32
C GLU A 127 -0.28 -13.33 -23.67
N GLY A 128 -0.83 -12.15 -23.99
CA GLY A 128 -0.46 -10.86 -23.41
C GLY A 128 -0.98 -10.63 -22.00
N THR A 129 -1.79 -11.52 -21.45
CA THR A 129 -2.34 -11.36 -20.09
C THR A 129 -1.24 -11.51 -19.02
N ILE A 130 -1.34 -10.75 -17.93
CA ILE A 130 -0.42 -10.85 -16.76
C ILE A 130 -0.31 -12.30 -16.30
N ARG A 131 -1.40 -13.05 -16.33
CA ARG A 131 -1.43 -14.46 -15.94
C ARG A 131 -0.52 -15.31 -16.82
N ASN A 132 -0.70 -15.24 -18.14
CA ASN A 132 0.07 -16.06 -19.08
C ASN A 132 1.54 -15.63 -19.14
N LEU A 133 1.80 -14.32 -19.08
CA LEU A 133 3.16 -13.79 -18.95
C LEU A 133 3.86 -14.26 -17.67
N THR A 134 3.14 -14.36 -16.55
CA THR A 134 3.69 -14.89 -15.28
C THR A 134 4.02 -16.38 -15.43
N ILE A 135 3.16 -17.17 -16.06
CA ILE A 135 3.40 -18.58 -16.32
C ILE A 135 4.64 -18.76 -17.21
N ARG A 136 4.73 -18.00 -18.31
CA ARG A 136 5.91 -18.01 -19.21
C ARG A 136 7.19 -17.63 -18.46
N TYR A 137 7.16 -16.56 -17.67
CA TYR A 137 8.31 -16.16 -16.88
C TYR A 137 8.77 -17.26 -15.91
N LEU A 138 7.83 -17.90 -15.22
CA LEU A 138 8.15 -18.98 -14.29
C LEU A 138 8.71 -20.21 -15.01
N SER A 139 8.16 -20.60 -16.17
CA SER A 139 8.60 -21.76 -16.92
C SER A 139 9.90 -21.50 -17.69
N GLU A 140 9.97 -20.42 -18.47
CA GLU A 140 11.06 -20.17 -19.42
C GLU A 140 12.28 -19.49 -18.79
N VAL A 141 12.03 -18.55 -17.82
CA VAL A 141 13.12 -17.78 -17.19
C VAL A 141 13.55 -18.38 -15.85
N LYS A 142 12.60 -18.94 -15.10
CA LYS A 142 12.87 -19.51 -13.76
C LYS A 142 12.98 -21.04 -13.75
N ASN A 143 12.82 -21.71 -14.89
CA ASN A 143 12.86 -23.16 -15.00
C ASN A 143 11.93 -23.86 -13.99
N GLY A 144 10.74 -23.32 -13.77
CA GLY A 144 9.74 -23.83 -12.83
C GLY A 144 10.06 -23.63 -11.35
N LYS A 145 11.14 -22.92 -11.01
CA LYS A 145 11.53 -22.68 -9.61
C LYS A 145 11.53 -21.18 -9.30
N TYR A 146 10.82 -20.80 -8.26
CA TYR A 146 10.79 -19.43 -7.76
C TYR A 146 10.99 -19.40 -6.24
N GLU A 147 12.05 -18.76 -5.81
CA GLU A 147 12.27 -18.42 -4.40
C GLU A 147 11.85 -16.99 -4.15
N GLY A 148 10.77 -16.82 -3.41
CA GLY A 148 10.32 -15.50 -2.98
C GLY A 148 11.31 -14.88 -2.00
N LYS A 149 11.84 -13.69 -2.33
CA LYS A 149 12.68 -12.91 -1.42
C LYS A 149 12.04 -11.56 -1.17
N PRO A 150 11.86 -11.15 0.10
CA PRO A 150 11.40 -9.80 0.42
C PRO A 150 12.36 -8.78 -0.19
N MET A 151 11.85 -7.86 -0.99
CA MET A 151 12.71 -6.83 -1.61
C MET A 151 12.95 -5.63 -0.69
N ASN A 152 12.14 -5.45 0.35
CA ASN A 152 12.23 -4.36 1.35
C ASN A 152 12.42 -2.96 0.71
N ARG A 153 11.66 -2.70 -0.36
CA ARG A 153 11.82 -1.48 -1.14
C ARG A 153 10.92 -0.34 -0.69
N TRP A 154 10.03 -0.60 0.24
CA TRP A 154 9.17 0.41 0.83
C TRP A 154 8.97 0.12 2.31
N ALA A 155 8.66 1.17 3.07
CA ALA A 155 8.37 1.10 4.49
C ALA A 155 7.22 2.04 4.86
N LEU A 156 6.52 1.71 5.95
CA LEU A 156 5.67 2.65 6.67
C LEU A 156 6.48 3.25 7.81
N SER A 157 6.27 4.54 8.12
CA SER A 157 6.82 5.19 9.31
C SER A 157 5.75 5.96 10.08
N GLY A 158 6.06 6.30 11.33
CA GLY A 158 5.21 7.11 12.20
C GLY A 158 4.77 6.44 13.50
N LEU A 159 5.18 5.19 13.77
CA LEU A 159 4.86 4.48 15.01
C LEU A 159 6.03 4.45 16.03
N GLU A 160 6.96 5.37 15.91
CA GLU A 160 8.14 5.44 16.79
C GLU A 160 7.76 5.89 18.21
N GLY A 161 8.52 5.43 19.20
CA GLY A 161 8.44 5.92 20.59
C GLY A 161 7.53 5.11 21.54
N TYR A 162 6.88 4.04 21.03
CA TYR A 162 6.01 3.15 21.83
C TYR A 162 6.31 1.68 21.54
N GLU A 163 7.61 1.34 21.44
CA GLU A 163 8.07 0.01 20.98
C GLU A 163 7.66 -1.12 21.94
N LYS A 164 7.71 -0.85 23.26
CA LYS A 164 7.31 -1.84 24.29
C LYS A 164 5.82 -2.09 24.24
N GLU A 165 5.03 -1.04 24.27
CA GLU A 165 3.57 -1.09 24.20
C GLU A 165 3.11 -1.78 22.91
N ARG A 166 3.80 -1.50 21.80
CA ARG A 166 3.53 -2.17 20.52
C ARG A 166 3.79 -3.68 20.60
N GLU A 167 4.86 -4.11 21.23
CA GLU A 167 5.15 -5.54 21.39
C GLU A 167 4.11 -6.22 22.26
N ILE A 168 3.67 -5.59 23.35
CA ILE A 168 2.56 -6.09 24.19
C ILE A 168 1.29 -6.22 23.35
N ILE A 169 0.89 -5.17 22.67
CA ILE A 169 -0.32 -5.15 21.82
C ILE A 169 -0.25 -6.21 20.72
N LYS A 170 0.89 -6.35 20.06
CA LYS A 170 1.10 -7.37 19.04
C LYS A 170 0.91 -8.79 19.60
N ASN A 171 1.44 -9.06 20.79
CA ASN A 171 1.28 -10.35 21.44
C ASN A 171 -0.18 -10.62 21.81
N LEU A 172 -0.88 -9.63 22.37
CA LEU A 172 -2.31 -9.73 22.71
C LEU A 172 -3.20 -9.91 21.47
N ILE A 173 -2.87 -9.27 20.35
CA ILE A 173 -3.57 -9.50 19.07
C ILE A 173 -3.32 -10.92 18.57
N ASN A 174 -2.08 -11.39 18.61
CA ASN A 174 -1.70 -12.72 18.12
C ASN A 174 -2.28 -13.85 18.98
N SER A 175 -2.46 -13.64 20.30
CA SER A 175 -3.14 -14.59 21.18
C SER A 175 -4.67 -14.54 21.08
N GLY A 176 -5.22 -13.50 20.41
CA GLY A 176 -6.66 -13.30 20.28
C GLY A 176 -7.32 -12.69 21.52
N GLU A 177 -6.54 -12.19 22.47
CA GLU A 177 -7.04 -11.54 23.70
C GLU A 177 -7.59 -10.13 23.42
N ILE A 178 -7.05 -9.46 22.42
CA ILE A 178 -7.57 -8.20 21.90
C ILE A 178 -7.70 -8.26 20.38
N SER A 179 -8.46 -7.34 19.80
CA SER A 179 -8.64 -7.24 18.36
C SER A 179 -8.32 -5.85 17.84
N VAL A 180 -7.96 -5.76 16.57
CA VAL A 180 -7.86 -4.46 15.90
C VAL A 180 -9.25 -3.83 15.75
N PRO A 181 -9.39 -2.50 15.89
CA PRO A 181 -10.68 -1.82 15.81
C PRO A 181 -11.45 -2.10 14.53
N LYS A 182 -12.75 -2.35 14.65
CA LYS A 182 -13.66 -2.67 13.54
C LYS A 182 -14.60 -1.51 13.27
N SER A 183 -15.15 -1.46 12.05
CA SER A 183 -16.26 -0.56 11.73
C SER A 183 -17.49 -0.91 12.57
N SER A 184 -18.40 0.05 12.74
CA SER A 184 -19.63 -0.11 13.55
C SER A 184 -20.52 -1.26 13.08
N ASP A 185 -20.49 -1.59 11.79
CA ASP A 185 -21.23 -2.71 11.19
C ASP A 185 -20.42 -4.03 11.19
N GLY A 186 -19.19 -4.04 11.72
CA GLY A 186 -18.31 -5.19 11.79
C GLY A 186 -17.72 -5.66 10.45
N ARG A 187 -18.05 -5.00 9.34
CA ARG A 187 -17.63 -5.44 7.98
C ARG A 187 -16.15 -5.19 7.69
N TYR A 188 -15.57 -4.17 8.30
CA TYR A 188 -14.19 -3.78 8.07
C TYR A 188 -13.42 -3.83 9.38
N THR A 189 -12.26 -4.45 9.34
CA THR A 189 -11.32 -4.53 10.47
C THR A 189 -10.20 -3.51 10.30
N ASN A 190 -9.55 -3.12 11.39
CA ASN A 190 -8.41 -2.22 11.40
C ASN A 190 -8.74 -0.84 10.77
N VAL A 191 -9.88 -0.27 11.15
CA VAL A 191 -10.37 1.02 10.66
C VAL A 191 -9.89 2.21 11.49
N ALA A 192 -9.33 1.93 12.67
CA ALA A 192 -8.67 2.88 13.55
C ALA A 192 -7.43 2.24 14.16
N SER A 193 -6.45 3.04 14.57
CA SER A 193 -5.29 2.58 15.31
C SER A 193 -5.67 2.31 16.76
N ILE A 194 -5.02 1.30 17.38
CA ILE A 194 -4.98 1.21 18.85
C ILE A 194 -4.05 2.31 19.32
N ASN A 195 -4.54 3.17 20.23
CA ASN A 195 -3.77 4.26 20.79
C ASN A 195 -3.62 4.07 22.30
N VAL A 196 -2.39 3.84 22.74
CA VAL A 196 -2.10 3.55 24.15
C VAL A 196 -2.08 4.82 25.02
N LYS A 197 -1.76 5.97 24.44
CA LYS A 197 -1.77 7.25 25.14
C LYS A 197 -3.19 7.72 25.45
N ASP A 198 -4.06 7.69 24.46
CA ASP A 198 -5.46 8.09 24.58
C ASP A 198 -6.36 6.93 25.02
N LYS A 199 -5.78 5.74 25.29
CA LYS A 199 -6.50 4.52 25.70
C LYS A 199 -7.62 4.12 24.75
N MET A 200 -7.38 4.28 23.43
CA MET A 200 -8.34 3.91 22.40
C MET A 200 -8.17 2.46 21.97
N PHE A 201 -9.09 1.62 22.45
CA PHE A 201 -9.21 0.20 22.15
C PHE A 201 -10.58 -0.08 21.52
N GLN A 202 -10.85 -1.33 21.10
CA GLN A 202 -12.15 -1.71 20.56
C GLN A 202 -13.25 -1.58 21.62
N ASN A 203 -12.94 -1.90 22.89
CA ASN A 203 -13.83 -1.81 24.04
C ASN A 203 -13.03 -1.72 25.35
N GLU A 204 -13.74 -1.54 26.47
CA GLU A 204 -13.14 -1.42 27.80
C GLU A 204 -12.49 -2.71 28.32
N GLU A 205 -13.00 -3.87 27.90
CA GLU A 205 -12.45 -5.17 28.30
C GLU A 205 -11.05 -5.36 27.71
N GLU A 206 -10.86 -5.03 26.42
CA GLU A 206 -9.56 -5.09 25.77
C GLU A 206 -8.56 -4.10 26.38
N LEU A 207 -9.02 -2.90 26.77
CA LEU A 207 -8.18 -1.94 27.51
C LEU A 207 -7.74 -2.52 28.85
N ALA A 208 -8.65 -3.16 29.61
CA ALA A 208 -8.32 -3.77 30.91
C ALA A 208 -7.30 -4.91 30.74
N VAL A 209 -7.41 -5.74 29.71
CA VAL A 209 -6.43 -6.78 29.36
C VAL A 209 -5.05 -6.17 29.13
N TYR A 210 -4.97 -5.11 28.32
CA TYR A 210 -3.72 -4.40 28.05
C TYR A 210 -3.10 -3.83 29.33
N LEU A 211 -3.88 -3.12 30.16
CA LEU A 211 -3.39 -2.53 31.40
C LEU A 211 -2.87 -3.60 32.38
N SER A 212 -3.57 -4.73 32.51
CA SER A 212 -3.11 -5.86 33.33
C SER A 212 -1.80 -6.46 32.84
N GLN A 213 -1.57 -6.49 31.54
CA GLN A 213 -0.30 -6.98 30.98
C GLN A 213 0.82 -5.95 31.18
N LEU A 214 0.52 -4.67 31.01
CA LEU A 214 1.48 -3.59 31.23
C LEU A 214 2.01 -3.60 32.69
N GLU A 215 1.14 -3.80 33.70
CA GLU A 215 1.52 -3.90 35.12
C GLU A 215 2.46 -5.08 35.43
N LYS A 216 2.46 -6.14 34.61
CA LYS A 216 3.35 -7.30 34.80
C LYS A 216 4.74 -7.08 34.22
N GLU A 217 4.88 -6.13 33.29
CA GLU A 217 6.14 -5.83 32.59
C GLU A 217 6.97 -4.73 33.32
N PHE A 218 6.37 -4.07 34.34
CA PHE A 218 6.99 -3.05 35.18
C PHE A 218 6.97 -3.44 36.65
#